data_e92974def05e4ca2f64f83812551f463
#
_entry.id   e92974def05e4ca2f64f83812551f463
#
_cell.length_a   1.000
_cell.length_b   1.000
_cell.length_c   1.000
_cell.angle_alpha   90.00
_cell.angle_beta   90.00
_cell.angle_gamma   90.00
#
_symmetry.space_group_name_H-M   'P 1'
#
loop_
_entity.id
_entity.type
_entity.pdbx_description
1 polymer ?
#
loop_
_entity_poly.entity_id
_entity_poly.type
_entity_poly.pdbx_seq_one_letter_code
_entity_poly.pdbx_strand_id
1 'polypeptide(L)'
;AISQNADGMARATLTRTFTELLTLDDVQVLAPDILAAIKARCPADTMFGNEIRMGGFKALTKYHFKEGIEAGVMLAKTQGGHGSESRTGEIMKVLVGYGAAAREAIPGLRELIVQFNEECAAGRFPKGELNNRRVGAIEDAIKAIEAATTQPEMRGIAPAQPKNGSNN
;
A
#
# COMPACT_ATOMS: atom_id res chain seq x y z
N ALA A 1 1.76 16.38 -6.32
CA ALA A 1 0.62 17.29 -6.05
C ALA A 1 -0.31 16.73 -4.96
N ILE A 2 -0.80 15.49 -5.09
CA ILE A 2 -1.74 14.89 -4.11
C ILE A 2 -1.09 14.72 -2.73
N SER A 3 0.15 14.24 -2.67
CA SER A 3 0.89 14.04 -1.43
C SER A 3 1.26 15.35 -0.71
N GLN A 4 1.18 16.48 -1.40
CA GLN A 4 1.53 17.81 -0.86
C GLN A 4 0.31 18.67 -0.53
N ASN A 5 -0.89 18.19 -0.84
CA ASN A 5 -2.10 18.94 -0.51
C ASN A 5 -2.35 18.90 1.01
N ALA A 6 -2.39 20.07 1.64
CA ALA A 6 -2.66 20.19 3.07
C ALA A 6 -4.14 19.98 3.43
N ASP A 7 -5.06 20.04 2.46
CA ASP A 7 -6.48 19.85 2.69
C ASP A 7 -6.83 18.36 2.83
N GLY A 8 -7.18 17.93 4.04
CA GLY A 8 -7.55 16.54 4.33
C GLY A 8 -8.82 16.08 3.61
N MET A 9 -9.77 16.95 3.38
CA MET A 9 -11.02 16.64 2.67
C MET A 9 -10.73 16.38 1.18
N ALA A 10 -9.93 17.23 0.55
CA ALA A 10 -9.51 17.04 -0.84
C ALA A 10 -8.75 15.71 -1.00
N ARG A 11 -7.90 15.32 -0.03
CA ARG A 11 -7.18 14.05 -0.05
C ARG A 11 -8.12 12.86 0.08
N ALA A 12 -9.07 12.88 1.00
CA ALA A 12 -10.05 11.82 1.17
C ALA A 12 -10.90 11.63 -0.10
N THR A 13 -11.31 12.72 -0.73
CA THR A 13 -12.05 12.71 -2.00
C THR A 13 -11.21 12.11 -3.13
N LEU A 14 -9.94 12.51 -3.25
CA LEU A 14 -9.01 11.96 -4.25
C LEU A 14 -8.77 10.47 -4.03
N THR A 15 -8.63 10.02 -2.80
CA THR A 15 -8.47 8.60 -2.47
C THR A 15 -9.67 7.78 -2.92
N ARG A 16 -10.89 8.26 -2.64
CA ARG A 16 -12.11 7.61 -3.11
C ARG A 16 -12.17 7.58 -4.63
N THR A 17 -11.79 8.69 -5.29
CA THR A 17 -11.74 8.75 -6.75
C THR A 17 -10.80 7.70 -7.33
N PHE A 18 -9.61 7.54 -6.78
CA PHE A 18 -8.67 6.50 -7.25
C PHE A 18 -9.22 5.09 -7.11
N THR A 19 -9.97 4.80 -6.06
CA THR A 19 -10.49 3.44 -5.82
C THR A 19 -11.76 3.13 -6.58
N GLU A 20 -12.64 4.10 -6.75
CA GLU A 20 -14.00 3.87 -7.25
C GLU A 20 -14.20 4.30 -8.70
N LEU A 21 -13.67 5.44 -9.10
CA LEU A 21 -14.01 6.09 -10.36
C LEU A 21 -12.99 5.88 -11.48
N LEU A 22 -11.69 5.67 -11.17
CA LEU A 22 -10.69 5.51 -12.20
C LEU A 22 -10.87 4.19 -12.97
N THR A 23 -10.83 4.30 -14.29
CA THR A 23 -10.78 3.17 -15.22
C THR A 23 -9.36 2.59 -15.28
N LEU A 24 -9.20 1.44 -15.97
CA LEU A 24 -7.88 0.88 -16.25
C LEU A 24 -6.99 1.88 -17.01
N ASP A 25 -7.54 2.53 -18.05
CA ASP A 25 -6.80 3.47 -18.89
C ASP A 25 -6.32 4.68 -18.07
N ASP A 26 -7.18 5.20 -17.18
CA ASP A 26 -6.81 6.29 -16.27
C ASP A 26 -5.67 5.86 -15.33
N VAL A 27 -5.79 4.68 -14.72
CA VAL A 27 -4.77 4.19 -13.79
C VAL A 27 -3.47 3.89 -14.53
N GLN A 28 -3.51 3.38 -15.75
CA GLN A 28 -2.31 3.10 -16.56
C GLN A 28 -1.51 4.37 -16.85
N VAL A 29 -2.19 5.48 -17.15
CA VAL A 29 -1.56 6.79 -17.36
C VAL A 29 -1.02 7.36 -16.04
N LEU A 30 -1.77 7.21 -14.95
CA LEU A 30 -1.44 7.79 -13.64
C LEU A 30 -0.56 6.89 -12.76
N ALA A 31 -0.32 5.64 -13.15
CA ALA A 31 0.37 4.65 -12.30
C ALA A 31 1.75 5.12 -11.81
N PRO A 32 2.60 5.80 -12.58
CA PRO A 32 3.86 6.34 -12.08
C PRO A 32 3.66 7.35 -10.94
N ASP A 33 2.70 8.27 -11.10
CA ASP A 33 2.40 9.29 -10.10
C ASP A 33 1.73 8.68 -8.85
N ILE A 34 0.86 7.67 -9.04
CA ILE A 34 0.24 6.89 -7.95
C ILE A 34 1.32 6.18 -7.14
N LEU A 35 2.24 5.48 -7.80
CA LEU A 35 3.34 4.78 -7.13
C LEU A 35 4.24 5.76 -6.36
N ALA A 36 4.56 6.90 -6.97
CA ALA A 36 5.32 7.95 -6.30
C ALA A 36 4.60 8.51 -5.07
N ALA A 37 3.27 8.69 -5.13
CA ALA A 37 2.46 9.12 -4.00
C ALA A 37 2.42 8.08 -2.87
N ILE A 38 2.37 6.78 -3.19
CA ILE A 38 2.45 5.70 -2.19
C ILE A 38 3.82 5.71 -1.49
N LYS A 39 4.91 5.91 -2.25
CA LYS A 39 6.29 5.91 -1.73
C LYS A 39 6.66 7.21 -1.02
N ALA A 40 5.93 8.29 -1.23
CA ALA A 40 6.21 9.57 -0.58
C ALA A 40 6.05 9.48 0.94
N ARG A 41 7.00 10.08 1.68
CA ARG A 41 6.83 10.24 3.13
C ARG A 41 5.74 11.28 3.37
N CYS A 42 4.68 10.87 4.08
CA CYS A 42 3.75 11.84 4.62
C CYS A 42 4.41 12.55 5.82
N PRO A 43 4.35 13.88 5.91
CA PRO A 43 4.71 14.57 7.15
C PRO A 43 3.95 13.97 8.34
N ALA A 44 4.59 13.91 9.51
CA ALA A 44 4.03 13.24 10.70
C ALA A 44 2.69 13.84 11.18
N ASP A 45 2.45 15.10 10.85
CA ASP A 45 1.26 15.87 11.15
C ASP A 45 0.18 15.84 10.06
N THR A 46 0.44 15.09 8.99
CA THR A 46 -0.48 15.04 7.85
C THR A 46 -1.65 14.09 8.14
N MET A 47 -2.76 14.65 8.59
CA MET A 47 -4.03 13.93 8.65
C MET A 47 -4.40 13.35 7.27
N PHE A 48 -4.90 12.12 7.23
CA PHE A 48 -5.30 11.42 5.98
C PHE A 48 -4.17 11.05 4.98
N GLY A 49 -2.90 11.17 5.38
CA GLY A 49 -1.79 10.75 4.50
C GLY A 49 -1.83 9.25 4.16
N ASN A 50 -2.33 8.42 5.08
CA ASN A 50 -2.49 6.98 4.85
C ASN A 50 -3.62 6.66 3.87
N GLU A 51 -4.70 7.43 3.85
CA GLU A 51 -5.84 7.25 2.93
C GLU A 51 -5.40 7.40 1.47
N ILE A 52 -4.56 8.39 1.16
CA ILE A 52 -4.05 8.59 -0.20
C ILE A 52 -3.18 7.41 -0.61
N ARG A 53 -2.26 6.99 0.27
CA ARG A 53 -1.36 5.87 -0.01
C ARG A 53 -2.16 4.57 -0.19
N MET A 54 -3.15 4.36 0.66
CA MET A 54 -4.03 3.19 0.59
C MET A 54 -4.91 3.21 -0.65
N GLY A 55 -5.48 4.37 -1.01
CA GLY A 55 -6.25 4.52 -2.25
C GLY A 55 -5.44 4.22 -3.49
N GLY A 56 -4.22 4.74 -3.57
CA GLY A 56 -3.30 4.42 -4.65
C GLY A 56 -2.96 2.94 -4.71
N PHE A 57 -2.67 2.31 -3.56
CA PHE A 57 -2.40 0.89 -3.47
C PHE A 57 -3.60 0.04 -3.94
N LYS A 58 -4.82 0.37 -3.50
CA LYS A 58 -6.05 -0.29 -3.97
C LYS A 58 -6.23 -0.17 -5.48
N ALA A 59 -5.94 1.00 -6.07
CA ALA A 59 -6.03 1.20 -7.52
C ALA A 59 -5.02 0.33 -8.29
N LEU A 60 -3.76 0.26 -7.83
CA LEU A 60 -2.75 -0.59 -8.44
C LEU A 60 -3.13 -2.08 -8.32
N THR A 61 -3.68 -2.51 -7.18
CA THR A 61 -4.11 -3.89 -6.96
C THR A 61 -5.32 -4.24 -7.82
N LYS A 62 -6.32 -3.37 -7.91
CA LYS A 62 -7.54 -3.57 -8.72
C LYS A 62 -7.21 -3.93 -10.17
N TYR A 63 -6.15 -3.35 -10.70
CA TYR A 63 -5.71 -3.54 -12.08
C TYR A 63 -4.41 -4.35 -12.21
N HIS A 64 -3.98 -4.99 -11.13
CA HIS A 64 -2.84 -5.92 -11.06
C HIS A 64 -1.51 -5.33 -11.59
N PHE A 65 -1.19 -4.10 -11.20
CA PHE A 65 0.14 -3.55 -11.45
C PHE A 65 1.17 -4.19 -10.52
N LYS A 66 2.21 -4.84 -11.08
CA LYS A 66 3.21 -5.61 -10.31
C LYS A 66 3.93 -4.78 -9.24
N GLU A 67 4.21 -3.52 -9.53
CA GLU A 67 4.87 -2.60 -8.61
C GLU A 67 4.04 -2.31 -7.35
N GLY A 68 2.74 -2.59 -7.39
CA GLY A 68 1.86 -2.51 -6.24
C GLY A 68 2.18 -3.55 -5.16
N ILE A 69 2.74 -4.72 -5.52
CA ILE A 69 3.10 -5.76 -4.55
C ILE A 69 4.19 -5.26 -3.61
N GLU A 70 5.30 -4.75 -4.15
CA GLU A 70 6.37 -4.13 -3.35
C GLU A 70 5.87 -2.91 -2.56
N ALA A 71 5.05 -2.07 -3.21
CA ALA A 71 4.47 -0.90 -2.57
C ALA A 71 3.59 -1.26 -1.36
N GLY A 72 2.85 -2.37 -1.42
CA GLY A 72 2.05 -2.89 -0.31
C GLY A 72 2.91 -3.30 0.89
N VAL A 73 3.99 -4.05 0.66
CA VAL A 73 4.95 -4.43 1.72
C VAL A 73 5.57 -3.18 2.36
N MET A 74 6.03 -2.24 1.53
CA MET A 74 6.61 -0.98 1.99
C MET A 74 5.58 -0.15 2.80
N LEU A 75 4.34 -0.10 2.33
CA LEU A 75 3.27 0.60 3.03
C LEU A 75 3.00 -0.01 4.41
N ALA A 76 2.97 -1.34 4.52
CA ALA A 76 2.84 -2.04 5.80
C ALA A 76 4.02 -1.74 6.74
N LYS A 77 5.25 -1.74 6.22
CA LYS A 77 6.47 -1.45 6.98
C LYS A 77 6.45 -0.04 7.60
N THR A 78 5.79 0.90 6.98
CA THR A 78 5.71 2.30 7.46
C THR A 78 4.57 2.55 8.44
N GLN A 79 3.75 1.52 8.76
CA GLN A 79 2.66 1.69 9.72
C GLN A 79 3.17 1.68 11.15
N GLY A 80 2.87 2.74 11.88
CA GLY A 80 3.21 2.90 13.29
C GLY A 80 2.10 3.64 14.04
N GLY A 81 2.25 3.76 15.37
CA GLY A 81 1.30 4.47 16.21
C GLY A 81 -0.07 3.80 16.34
N HIS A 82 -1.03 4.56 16.86
CA HIS A 82 -2.39 4.08 17.09
C HIS A 82 -3.10 3.69 15.79
N GLY A 83 -3.84 2.57 15.82
CA GLY A 83 -4.57 2.02 14.68
C GLY A 83 -3.68 1.37 13.61
N SER A 84 -2.38 1.19 13.88
CA SER A 84 -1.47 0.52 12.93
C SER A 84 -1.84 -0.94 12.70
N GLU A 85 -2.42 -1.63 13.69
CA GLU A 85 -2.93 -2.99 13.56
C GLU A 85 -4.06 -3.09 12.55
N SER A 86 -5.02 -2.17 12.61
CA SER A 86 -6.14 -2.12 11.66
C SER A 86 -5.66 -1.78 10.25
N ARG A 87 -4.77 -0.78 10.13
CA ARG A 87 -4.22 -0.38 8.83
C ARG A 87 -3.37 -1.49 8.21
N THR A 88 -2.55 -2.20 9.01
CA THR A 88 -1.81 -3.38 8.52
C THR A 88 -2.77 -4.44 8.01
N GLY A 89 -3.84 -4.73 8.76
CA GLY A 89 -4.86 -5.69 8.32
C GLY A 89 -5.54 -5.28 7.01
N GLU A 90 -5.82 -3.99 6.81
CA GLU A 90 -6.38 -3.50 5.55
C GLU A 90 -5.40 -3.63 4.39
N ILE A 91 -4.12 -3.30 4.60
CA ILE A 91 -3.06 -3.46 3.58
C ILE A 91 -2.94 -4.94 3.19
N MET A 92 -2.94 -5.85 4.16
CA MET A 92 -2.84 -7.28 3.90
C MET A 92 -4.03 -7.80 3.09
N LYS A 93 -5.26 -7.37 3.40
CA LYS A 93 -6.45 -7.73 2.61
C LYS A 93 -6.33 -7.29 1.15
N VAL A 94 -5.79 -6.10 0.91
CA VAL A 94 -5.57 -5.60 -0.46
C VAL A 94 -4.47 -6.40 -1.15
N LEU A 95 -3.36 -6.70 -0.47
CA LEU A 95 -2.24 -7.46 -1.03
C LEU A 95 -2.65 -8.86 -1.48
N VAL A 96 -3.50 -9.53 -0.71
CA VAL A 96 -4.08 -10.85 -1.08
C VAL A 96 -4.83 -10.79 -2.41
N GLY A 97 -5.34 -9.64 -2.81
CA GLY A 97 -6.01 -9.43 -4.10
C GLY A 97 -5.13 -9.70 -5.33
N TYR A 98 -3.80 -9.75 -5.17
CA TYR A 98 -2.89 -10.18 -6.23
C TYR A 98 -2.82 -11.71 -6.41
N GLY A 99 -3.50 -12.48 -5.56
CA GLY A 99 -3.49 -13.93 -5.66
C GLY A 99 -2.09 -14.53 -5.59
N ALA A 100 -1.81 -15.52 -6.44
CA ALA A 100 -0.52 -16.20 -6.48
C ALA A 100 0.64 -15.28 -6.90
N ALA A 101 0.40 -14.18 -7.59
CA ALA A 101 1.44 -13.21 -7.94
C ALA A 101 2.05 -12.55 -6.70
N ALA A 102 1.30 -12.42 -5.61
CA ALA A 102 1.81 -11.87 -4.35
C ALA A 102 2.82 -12.77 -3.63
N ARG A 103 3.11 -13.98 -4.09
CA ARG A 103 4.12 -14.87 -3.47
C ARG A 103 5.50 -14.23 -3.39
N GLU A 104 5.84 -13.36 -4.31
CA GLU A 104 7.10 -12.60 -4.27
C GLU A 104 7.22 -11.67 -3.05
N ALA A 105 6.08 -11.28 -2.42
CA ALA A 105 6.07 -10.48 -1.20
C ALA A 105 6.36 -11.28 0.08
N ILE A 106 6.21 -12.61 0.06
CA ILE A 106 6.28 -13.46 1.28
C ILE A 106 7.59 -13.27 2.06
N PRO A 107 8.78 -13.24 1.45
CA PRO A 107 10.01 -12.98 2.19
C PRO A 107 9.95 -11.66 2.96
N GLY A 108 9.56 -10.57 2.30
CA GLY A 108 9.42 -9.25 2.94
C GLY A 108 8.36 -9.21 4.04
N LEU A 109 7.26 -9.97 3.90
CA LEU A 109 6.24 -10.09 4.93
C LEU A 109 6.77 -10.85 6.16
N ARG A 110 7.58 -11.88 5.99
CA ARG A 110 8.23 -12.60 7.09
C ARG A 110 9.23 -11.72 7.83
N GLU A 111 10.03 -10.94 7.12
CA GLU A 111 10.93 -9.95 7.70
C GLU A 111 10.15 -8.90 8.52
N LEU A 112 9.00 -8.48 8.02
CA LEU A 112 8.14 -7.52 8.69
C LEU A 112 7.58 -8.06 10.03
N ILE A 113 7.24 -9.35 10.10
CA ILE A 113 6.84 -10.01 11.36
C ILE A 113 7.99 -9.93 12.39
N VAL A 114 9.21 -10.23 11.97
CA VAL A 114 10.39 -10.13 12.85
C VAL A 114 10.56 -8.70 13.35
N GLN A 115 10.56 -7.73 12.45
CA GLN A 115 10.68 -6.32 12.80
C GLN A 115 9.62 -5.88 13.82
N PHE A 116 8.37 -6.25 13.61
CA PHE A 116 7.26 -5.86 14.49
C PHE A 116 7.38 -6.48 15.87
N ASN A 117 7.85 -7.71 15.97
CA ASN A 117 8.09 -8.37 17.26
C ASN A 117 9.28 -7.74 18.00
N GLU A 118 10.34 -7.39 17.30
CA GLU A 118 11.49 -6.67 17.88
C GLU A 118 11.09 -5.27 18.38
N GLU A 119 10.28 -4.54 17.61
CA GLU A 119 9.75 -3.24 18.02
C GLU A 119 8.86 -3.34 19.26
N CYS A 120 8.02 -4.37 19.33
CA CYS A 120 7.19 -4.66 20.50
C CYS A 120 8.05 -5.00 21.73
N ALA A 121 9.05 -5.87 21.57
CA ALA A 121 9.98 -6.23 22.63
C ALA A 121 10.79 -5.04 23.15
N ALA A 122 11.18 -4.11 22.24
CA ALA A 122 11.83 -2.85 22.59
C ALA A 122 10.87 -1.83 23.22
N GLY A 123 9.63 -2.21 23.50
CA GLY A 123 8.64 -1.34 24.14
C GLY A 123 7.99 -0.31 23.22
N ARG A 124 8.22 -0.38 21.89
CA ARG A 124 7.56 0.51 20.92
C ARG A 124 6.09 0.10 20.72
N PHE A 125 5.26 1.10 20.45
CA PHE A 125 3.84 0.86 20.18
C PHE A 125 3.63 0.45 18.70
N PRO A 126 2.71 -0.50 18.37
CA PRO A 126 1.76 -1.19 19.27
C PRO A 126 2.40 -2.31 20.10
N LYS A 127 1.79 -2.60 21.27
CA LYS A 127 2.27 -3.61 22.23
C LYS A 127 1.22 -4.68 22.47
N GLY A 128 1.67 -5.82 22.99
CA GLY A 128 0.81 -6.90 23.45
C GLY A 128 -0.19 -7.34 22.37
N GLU A 129 -1.46 -7.41 22.72
CA GLU A 129 -2.53 -7.88 21.83
C GLU A 129 -2.64 -7.08 20.51
N LEU A 130 -2.36 -5.78 20.53
CA LEU A 130 -2.38 -4.96 19.29
C LEU A 130 -1.25 -5.37 18.34
N ASN A 131 -0.06 -5.72 18.88
CA ASN A 131 1.01 -6.24 18.03
C ASN A 131 0.66 -7.65 17.52
N ASN A 132 0.06 -8.51 18.35
CA ASN A 132 -0.37 -9.83 17.94
C ASN A 132 -1.38 -9.77 16.77
N ARG A 133 -2.34 -8.84 16.81
CA ARG A 133 -3.27 -8.60 15.70
C ARG A 133 -2.57 -8.14 14.44
N ARG A 134 -1.57 -7.27 14.57
CA ARG A 134 -0.78 -6.79 13.43
C ARG A 134 0.00 -7.92 12.79
N VAL A 135 0.68 -8.74 13.58
CA VAL A 135 1.43 -9.92 13.12
C VAL A 135 0.48 -10.97 12.55
N GLY A 136 -0.61 -11.30 13.25
CA GLY A 136 -1.59 -12.28 12.80
C GLY A 136 -2.19 -11.90 11.42
N ALA A 137 -2.46 -10.62 11.17
CA ALA A 137 -2.94 -10.19 9.86
C ALA A 137 -1.93 -10.48 8.72
N ILE A 138 -0.63 -10.39 9.00
CA ILE A 138 0.41 -10.72 8.03
C ILE A 138 0.49 -12.24 7.83
N GLU A 139 0.45 -13.02 8.91
CA GLU A 139 0.48 -14.49 8.84
C GLU A 139 -0.71 -15.03 8.05
N ASP A 140 -1.91 -14.49 8.28
CA ASP A 140 -3.11 -14.88 7.55
C ASP A 140 -3.02 -14.50 6.06
N ALA A 141 -2.44 -13.34 5.74
CA ALA A 141 -2.18 -12.96 4.36
C ALA A 141 -1.18 -13.91 3.68
N ILE A 142 -0.09 -14.28 4.36
CA ILE A 142 0.88 -15.26 3.84
C ILE A 142 0.18 -16.58 3.51
N LYS A 143 -0.61 -17.13 4.46
CA LYS A 143 -1.37 -18.37 4.23
C LYS A 143 -2.31 -18.26 3.03
N ALA A 144 -3.03 -17.14 2.92
CA ALA A 144 -3.95 -16.90 1.81
C ALA A 144 -3.22 -16.81 0.47
N ILE A 145 -2.06 -16.14 0.42
CA ILE A 145 -1.22 -16.00 -0.78
C ILE A 145 -0.61 -17.36 -1.18
N GLU A 146 -0.12 -18.15 -0.21
CA GLU A 146 0.42 -19.49 -0.45
C GLU A 146 -0.64 -20.44 -1.02
N ALA A 147 -1.87 -20.36 -0.51
CA ALA A 147 -3.00 -21.16 -0.95
C ALA A 147 -3.63 -20.67 -2.26
N ALA A 148 -3.29 -19.46 -2.72
CA ALA A 148 -3.90 -18.88 -3.92
C ALA A 148 -3.54 -19.67 -5.17
N THR A 149 -4.56 -20.03 -5.97
CA THR A 149 -4.43 -20.69 -7.26
C THR A 149 -4.63 -19.73 -8.43
N THR A 150 -5.28 -18.59 -8.18
CA THR A 150 -5.52 -17.57 -9.19
C THR A 150 -4.25 -16.79 -9.46
N GLN A 151 -3.82 -16.78 -10.73
CA GLN A 151 -2.69 -15.99 -11.22
C GLN A 151 -3.26 -14.90 -12.14
N PRO A 152 -3.45 -13.67 -11.67
CA PRO A 152 -3.93 -12.59 -12.52
C PRO A 152 -2.87 -12.22 -13.57
N GLU A 153 -3.33 -11.68 -14.69
CA GLU A 153 -2.43 -11.06 -15.66
C GLU A 153 -1.83 -9.78 -15.06
N MET A 154 -0.52 -9.77 -14.90
CA MET A 154 0.19 -8.66 -14.27
C MET A 154 0.58 -7.59 -15.30
N ARG A 155 0.37 -6.32 -14.92
CA ARG A 155 0.79 -5.14 -15.70
C ARG A 155 2.03 -4.52 -15.09
N GLY A 156 2.90 -4.01 -15.96
CA GLY A 156 4.02 -3.15 -15.54
C GLY A 156 3.65 -1.67 -15.69
N ILE A 157 4.17 -0.84 -14.79
CA ILE A 157 4.09 0.60 -14.95
C ILE A 157 5.06 1.03 -16.07
N ALA A 158 4.54 1.65 -17.13
CA ALA A 158 5.38 2.19 -18.18
C ALA A 158 6.31 3.28 -17.59
N PRO A 159 7.58 3.38 -18.07
CA PRO A 159 8.45 4.48 -17.68
C PRO A 159 7.74 5.83 -17.90
N ALA A 160 7.85 6.72 -16.94
CA ALA A 160 7.29 8.07 -17.09
C ALA A 160 7.84 8.70 -18.36
N GLN A 161 6.95 9.07 -19.28
CA GLN A 161 7.37 9.84 -20.44
C GLN A 161 7.93 11.17 -19.93
N PRO A 162 9.08 11.64 -20.46
CA PRO A 162 9.59 12.96 -20.12
C PRO A 162 8.48 13.97 -20.43
N LYS A 163 8.07 14.73 -19.43
CA LYS A 163 7.13 15.84 -19.63
C LYS A 163 7.82 16.77 -20.63
N ASN A 164 7.38 16.73 -21.89
CA ASN A 164 7.79 17.72 -22.87
C ASN A 164 7.46 19.08 -22.27
N GLY A 165 8.50 19.80 -21.87
CA GLY A 165 8.34 21.15 -21.34
C GLY A 165 7.61 21.97 -22.40
N SER A 166 6.34 22.29 -22.13
CA SER A 166 5.69 23.37 -22.85
C SER A 166 6.39 24.66 -22.42
N ASN A 167 7.42 25.04 -23.18
CA ASN A 167 7.83 26.44 -23.21
C ASN A 167 6.62 27.26 -23.69
N ASN A 168 6.04 28.00 -22.77
CA ASN A 168 5.36 29.28 -23.07
C ASN A 168 5.65 30.21 -21.90
#